data_f472655d20f2998f51fc9f0b0c3d7f05
#
_entry.id   f472655d20f2998f51fc9f0b0c3d7f05
#
_cell.length_a   1.000
_cell.length_b   1.000
_cell.length_c   1.000
_cell.angle_alpha   90.00
_cell.angle_beta   90.00
_cell.angle_gamma   90.00
#
_symmetry.space_group_name_H-M   'P 1'
#
loop_
_entity.id
_entity.type
_entity.pdbx_description
1 polymer ?
#
loop_
_entity_poly.entity_id
_entity_poly.type
_entity_poly.pdbx_seq_one_letter_code
_entity_poly.pdbx_strand_id
1 'polypeptide(L)'
;LFKGLNYGIDFKGGTLIELRSDNTNVNTSEIRTSLNSMSLGDVNVKEFGKKGDFLIKVEAKAGNNNELIPEIKKTLINNLNAEISFRRVENVGPKVSSELLQSGIIAISLSLAAMLFYIWIRFEWQFSIGSIVALFHDVIITIGIFSILSLEINLSIIAAVLTIVGYSMNDTVVIFDRVRENLNK
;
A
#
# COMPACT_ATOMS: atom_id res chain seq x y z
N LEU A 1 -13.60 -7.77 -0.64
CA LEU A 1 -14.33 -6.52 -0.94
C LEU A 1 -15.28 -6.09 0.19
N PHE A 2 -15.80 -7.00 1.00
CA PHE A 2 -16.79 -6.67 2.06
C PHE A 2 -16.22 -5.88 3.26
N LYS A 3 -14.91 -5.90 3.51
CA LYS A 3 -14.24 -5.14 4.58
C LYS A 3 -13.66 -3.81 4.13
N GLY A 4 -13.70 -3.50 2.83
CA GLY A 4 -13.03 -2.34 2.25
C GLY A 4 -11.52 -2.55 2.07
N LEU A 5 -10.85 -1.55 1.53
CA LEU A 5 -9.41 -1.53 1.33
C LEU A 5 -8.74 -0.71 2.43
N ASN A 6 -7.64 -1.23 2.96
CA ASN A 6 -6.85 -0.52 3.96
C ASN A 6 -5.78 0.33 3.25
N TYR A 7 -6.07 1.62 3.08
CA TYR A 7 -5.15 2.54 2.41
C TYR A 7 -4.02 2.98 3.34
N GLY A 8 -2.80 3.01 2.80
CA GLY A 8 -1.62 3.54 3.44
C GLY A 8 -1.58 5.06 3.53
N ILE A 9 -0.55 5.59 4.18
CA ILE A 9 -0.33 7.03 4.31
C ILE A 9 -0.13 7.72 2.95
N ASP A 10 0.32 6.98 1.93
CA ASP A 10 0.48 7.50 0.57
C ASP A 10 -0.84 8.02 0.00
N PHE A 11 -1.97 7.44 0.41
CA PHE A 11 -3.30 7.75 -0.11
C PHE A 11 -4.23 8.46 0.87
N LYS A 12 -4.01 8.27 2.18
CA LYS A 12 -4.79 8.96 3.23
C LYS A 12 -4.10 10.20 3.76
N GLY A 13 -2.80 10.29 3.56
CA GLY A 13 -1.96 11.24 4.28
C GLY A 13 -1.66 10.77 5.70
N GLY A 14 -0.66 11.36 6.31
CA GLY A 14 -0.27 11.05 7.68
C GLY A 14 1.21 10.89 7.86
N THR A 15 1.58 10.54 9.08
CA THR A 15 2.96 10.27 9.46
C THR A 15 3.09 8.80 9.86
N LEU A 16 4.03 8.10 9.25
CA LEU A 16 4.46 6.76 9.60
C LEU A 16 5.77 6.86 10.37
N ILE A 17 5.80 6.28 11.54
CA ILE A 17 6.99 6.24 12.39
C ILE A 17 7.31 4.78 12.72
N GLU A 18 8.51 4.37 12.34
CA GLU A 18 9.09 3.10 12.73
C GLU A 18 10.05 3.34 13.87
N LEU A 19 9.75 2.79 15.03
CA LEU A 19 10.59 2.93 16.21
C LEU A 19 10.96 1.60 16.83
N ARG A 20 12.10 1.60 17.51
CA ARG A 20 12.55 0.52 18.39
C ARG A 20 12.64 1.00 19.81
N SER A 21 12.08 0.22 20.73
CA SER A 21 12.28 0.35 22.17
C SER A 21 13.30 -0.67 22.65
N ASP A 22 14.25 -0.24 23.47
CA ASP A 22 15.21 -1.16 24.13
C ASP A 22 14.52 -1.98 25.23
N ASN A 23 13.40 -1.49 25.76
CA ASN A 23 12.58 -2.21 26.73
C ASN A 23 11.55 -3.09 26.03
N THR A 24 11.78 -4.41 26.04
CA THR A 24 10.90 -5.42 25.42
C THR A 24 9.56 -5.61 26.14
N ASN A 25 9.34 -4.97 27.28
CA ASN A 25 8.08 -5.04 28.02
C ASN A 25 7.08 -3.96 27.58
N VAL A 26 7.51 -2.96 26.81
CA VAL A 26 6.61 -1.96 26.22
C VAL A 26 5.65 -2.64 25.27
N ASN A 27 4.37 -2.33 25.40
CA ASN A 27 3.33 -2.90 24.55
C ASN A 27 2.61 -1.80 23.71
N THR A 28 1.88 -2.25 22.70
CA THR A 28 1.16 -1.35 21.77
C THR A 28 0.11 -0.48 22.45
N SER A 29 -0.49 -0.93 23.55
CA SER A 29 -1.49 -0.17 24.32
C SER A 29 -0.86 1.01 25.06
N GLU A 30 0.30 0.86 25.65
CA GLU A 30 1.02 1.93 26.36
C GLU A 30 1.45 3.03 25.40
N ILE A 31 1.99 2.66 24.24
CA ILE A 31 2.35 3.61 23.19
C ILE A 31 1.11 4.37 22.70
N ARG A 32 0.00 3.65 22.44
CA ARG A 32 -1.25 4.27 22.01
C ARG A 32 -1.81 5.22 23.05
N THR A 33 -1.80 4.86 24.32
CA THR A 33 -2.28 5.72 25.42
C THR A 33 -1.44 6.98 25.52
N SER A 34 -0.11 6.86 25.41
CA SER A 34 0.81 7.99 25.43
C SER A 34 0.59 8.97 24.26
N LEU A 35 0.28 8.43 23.06
CA LEU A 35 0.04 9.26 21.89
C LEU A 35 -1.37 9.85 21.84
N ASN A 36 -2.37 9.18 22.37
CA ASN A 36 -3.74 9.69 22.45
C ASN A 36 -3.84 10.96 23.34
N SER A 37 -2.96 11.09 24.35
CA SER A 37 -2.88 12.30 25.18
C SER A 37 -2.48 13.55 24.39
N MET A 38 -1.84 13.38 23.22
CA MET A 38 -1.39 14.48 22.37
C MET A 38 -2.46 14.96 21.37
N SER A 39 -3.66 14.38 21.39
CA SER A 39 -4.76 14.74 20.46
C SER A 39 -4.37 14.71 18.97
N LEU A 40 -3.58 13.70 18.56
CA LEU A 40 -3.03 13.56 17.21
C LEU A 40 -4.02 13.05 16.15
N GLY A 41 -5.27 12.81 16.50
CA GLY A 41 -6.26 12.16 15.65
C GLY A 41 -6.26 10.64 15.82
N ASP A 42 -6.52 9.89 14.75
CA ASP A 42 -6.47 8.43 14.79
C ASP A 42 -5.02 7.96 14.83
N VAL A 43 -4.69 7.20 15.89
CA VAL A 43 -3.36 6.64 16.11
C VAL A 43 -3.43 5.13 16.03
N ASN A 44 -2.79 4.57 15.02
CA ASN A 44 -2.67 3.12 14.85
C ASN A 44 -1.26 2.68 15.24
N VAL A 45 -1.16 1.77 16.21
CA VAL A 45 0.12 1.20 16.66
C VAL A 45 0.10 -0.29 16.42
N LYS A 46 1.12 -0.81 15.74
CA LYS A 46 1.32 -2.24 15.49
C LYS A 46 2.75 -2.62 15.87
N GLU A 47 2.90 -3.77 16.48
CA GLU A 47 4.21 -4.42 16.61
C GLU A 47 4.54 -5.13 15.30
N PHE A 48 5.80 -5.04 14.82
CA PHE A 48 6.21 -5.69 13.59
C PHE A 48 7.65 -6.23 13.70
N GLY A 49 7.90 -7.33 13.04
CA GLY A 49 9.22 -7.93 13.00
C GLY A 49 9.67 -8.52 14.34
N LYS A 50 10.60 -7.86 15.03
CA LYS A 50 11.14 -8.32 16.32
C LYS A 50 10.41 -7.64 17.48
N LYS A 51 10.37 -8.32 18.64
CA LYS A 51 9.84 -7.77 19.88
C LYS A 51 10.50 -6.43 20.22
N GLY A 52 9.69 -5.39 20.45
CA GLY A 52 10.18 -4.03 20.69
C GLY A 52 10.28 -3.15 19.44
N ASP A 53 9.98 -3.69 18.24
CA ASP A 53 9.84 -2.89 17.01
C ASP A 53 8.36 -2.52 16.80
N PHE A 54 8.08 -1.23 16.70
CA PHE A 54 6.72 -0.73 16.54
C PHE A 54 6.59 0.16 15.32
N LEU A 55 5.44 0.01 14.64
CA LEU A 55 5.01 0.85 13.54
C LEU A 55 3.84 1.70 14.01
N ILE A 56 4.04 3.00 14.03
CA ILE A 56 3.04 3.98 14.44
C ILE A 56 2.59 4.76 13.22
N LYS A 57 1.28 4.83 13.04
CA LYS A 57 0.65 5.72 12.07
C LYS A 57 -0.15 6.77 12.81
N VAL A 58 0.07 8.00 12.41
CA VAL A 58 -0.65 9.18 12.93
C VAL A 58 -1.35 9.84 11.75
N GLU A 59 -2.62 10.14 11.89
CA GLU A 59 -3.39 10.82 10.86
C GLU A 59 -2.84 12.23 10.58
N ALA A 60 -2.88 12.65 9.30
CA ALA A 60 -2.41 13.97 8.93
C ALA A 60 -3.33 15.05 9.49
N LYS A 61 -2.86 15.81 10.48
CA LYS A 61 -3.46 17.10 10.83
C LYS A 61 -2.84 18.21 9.98
N ALA A 62 -3.66 19.16 9.59
CA ALA A 62 -3.18 20.42 8.98
C ALA A 62 -2.37 21.19 10.03
N GLY A 63 -1.05 21.04 10.03
CA GLY A 63 -0.14 21.69 10.97
C GLY A 63 1.32 21.47 10.59
N ASN A 64 2.20 22.10 11.35
CA ASN A 64 3.64 22.08 11.10
C ASN A 64 4.24 20.73 11.53
N ASN A 65 4.28 19.75 10.63
CA ASN A 65 4.73 18.40 10.88
C ASN A 65 6.20 18.30 11.34
N ASN A 66 7.00 19.36 11.14
CA ASN A 66 8.40 19.38 11.56
C ASN A 66 8.57 19.41 13.09
N GLU A 67 7.59 19.92 13.82
CA GLU A 67 7.61 19.97 15.29
C GLU A 67 6.97 18.73 15.93
N LEU A 68 6.10 18.06 15.20
CA LEU A 68 5.33 16.90 15.69
C LEU A 68 6.24 15.71 16.03
N ILE A 69 7.25 15.44 15.21
CA ILE A 69 8.14 14.29 15.40
C ILE A 69 8.99 14.41 16.68
N PRO A 70 9.67 15.57 16.94
CA PRO A 70 10.37 15.79 18.19
C PRO A 70 9.45 15.71 19.43
N GLU A 71 8.23 16.21 19.32
CA GLU A 71 7.24 16.17 20.40
C GLU A 71 6.78 14.75 20.70
N ILE A 72 6.46 13.95 19.69
CA ILE A 72 6.15 12.52 19.83
C ILE A 72 7.31 11.80 20.52
N LYS A 73 8.54 12.02 20.08
CA LYS A 73 9.73 11.40 20.66
C LYS A 73 9.86 11.72 22.15
N LYS A 74 9.74 13.00 22.51
CA LYS A 74 9.83 13.47 23.89
C LYS A 74 8.74 12.86 24.78
N THR A 75 7.51 12.82 24.27
CA THR A 75 6.35 12.25 25.01
C THR A 75 6.52 10.76 25.23
N LEU A 76 6.95 10.02 24.22
CA LEU A 76 7.16 8.57 24.34
C LEU A 76 8.30 8.23 25.30
N ILE A 77 9.44 8.94 25.23
CA ILE A 77 10.58 8.73 26.17
C ILE A 77 10.14 8.99 27.62
N ASN A 78 9.41 10.09 27.85
CA ASN A 78 8.97 10.46 29.19
C ASN A 78 7.93 9.49 29.78
N ASN A 79 7.00 9.01 28.95
CA ASN A 79 5.89 8.19 29.44
C ASN A 79 6.26 6.70 29.55
N LEU A 80 7.16 6.21 28.71
CA LEU A 80 7.50 4.78 28.66
C LEU A 80 8.76 4.43 29.46
N ASN A 81 9.50 5.44 29.96
CA ASN A 81 10.78 5.26 30.68
C ASN A 81 11.73 4.27 29.95
N ALA A 82 11.73 4.35 28.61
CA ALA A 82 12.47 3.48 27.73
C ALA A 82 13.29 4.32 26.73
N GLU A 83 14.46 3.85 26.37
CA GLU A 83 15.22 4.45 25.31
C GLU A 83 14.57 4.09 23.94
N ILE A 84 14.20 5.12 23.17
CA ILE A 84 13.46 4.95 21.91
C ILE A 84 14.30 5.48 20.76
N SER A 85 14.59 4.62 19.81
CA SER A 85 15.25 4.99 18.58
C SER A 85 14.26 5.02 17.42
N PHE A 86 14.17 6.14 16.72
CA PHE A 86 13.39 6.26 15.48
C PHE A 86 14.25 5.75 14.33
N ARG A 87 13.75 4.74 13.62
CA ARG A 87 14.43 4.11 12.48
C ARG A 87 14.04 4.73 11.16
N ARG A 88 12.74 5.01 11.02
CA ARG A 88 12.16 5.54 9.80
C ARG A 88 11.03 6.49 10.18
N VAL A 89 10.99 7.62 9.51
CA VAL A 89 9.90 8.57 9.63
C VAL A 89 9.51 8.99 8.23
N GLU A 90 8.28 8.72 7.86
CA GLU A 90 7.68 9.14 6.60
C GLU A 90 6.50 10.03 6.88
N ASN A 91 6.40 11.12 6.15
CA ASN A 91 5.31 12.06 6.28
C ASN A 91 4.78 12.42 4.89
N VAL A 92 3.47 12.22 4.72
CA VAL A 92 2.78 12.54 3.47
C VAL A 92 1.64 13.49 3.76
N GLY A 93 1.75 14.71 3.24
CA GLY A 93 0.70 15.70 3.41
C GLY A 93 -0.59 15.33 2.64
N PRO A 94 -1.77 15.76 3.11
CA PRO A 94 -3.07 15.40 2.50
C PRO A 94 -3.18 15.76 1.02
N LYS A 95 -2.60 16.90 0.61
CA LYS A 95 -2.58 17.33 -0.79
C LYS A 95 -1.77 16.38 -1.65
N VAL A 96 -0.57 16.02 -1.20
CA VAL A 96 0.31 15.08 -1.91
C VAL A 96 -0.36 13.70 -2.01
N SER A 97 -0.99 13.22 -0.95
CA SER A 97 -1.71 11.93 -0.96
C SER A 97 -2.83 11.91 -1.98
N SER A 98 -3.62 12.98 -2.10
CA SER A 98 -4.69 13.06 -3.09
C SER A 98 -4.15 13.09 -4.52
N GLU A 99 -3.07 13.80 -4.77
CA GLU A 99 -2.39 13.83 -6.08
C GLU A 99 -1.78 12.46 -6.44
N LEU A 100 -1.19 11.75 -5.47
CA LEU A 100 -0.66 10.41 -5.65
C LEU A 100 -1.77 9.40 -5.97
N LEU A 101 -2.89 9.46 -5.27
CA LEU A 101 -4.04 8.59 -5.53
C LEU A 101 -4.60 8.82 -6.93
N GLN A 102 -4.82 10.07 -7.32
CA GLN A 102 -5.30 10.41 -8.65
C GLN A 102 -4.34 9.96 -9.74
N SER A 103 -3.06 10.27 -9.59
CA SER A 103 -2.02 9.87 -10.55
C SER A 103 -1.89 8.34 -10.64
N GLY A 104 -2.00 7.63 -9.52
CA GLY A 104 -1.98 6.17 -9.47
C GLY A 104 -3.16 5.56 -10.23
N ILE A 105 -4.38 6.06 -10.03
CA ILE A 105 -5.57 5.59 -10.76
C ILE A 105 -5.41 5.85 -12.26
N ILE A 106 -4.95 7.03 -12.66
CA ILE A 106 -4.71 7.37 -14.07
C ILE A 106 -3.65 6.45 -14.68
N ALA A 107 -2.53 6.25 -14.00
CA ALA A 107 -1.45 5.39 -14.47
C ALA A 107 -1.90 3.93 -14.69
N ILE A 108 -2.65 3.37 -13.73
CA ILE A 108 -3.22 2.02 -13.85
C ILE A 108 -4.19 1.96 -15.04
N SER A 109 -5.10 2.92 -15.14
CA SER A 109 -6.11 2.94 -16.20
C SER A 109 -5.49 3.05 -17.59
N LEU A 110 -4.49 3.93 -17.75
CA LEU A 110 -3.76 4.09 -19.02
C LEU A 110 -2.95 2.84 -19.37
N SER A 111 -2.30 2.21 -18.38
CA SER A 111 -1.54 0.98 -18.59
C SER A 111 -2.44 -0.16 -19.05
N LEU A 112 -3.58 -0.34 -18.39
CA LEU A 112 -4.57 -1.35 -18.77
C LEU A 112 -5.14 -1.07 -20.17
N ALA A 113 -5.51 0.17 -20.46
CA ALA A 113 -6.03 0.55 -21.77
C ALA A 113 -5.01 0.30 -22.90
N ALA A 114 -3.74 0.65 -22.67
CA ALA A 114 -2.67 0.40 -23.64
C ALA A 114 -2.44 -1.10 -23.88
N MET A 115 -2.48 -1.91 -22.81
CA MET A 115 -2.37 -3.37 -22.93
C MET A 115 -3.55 -3.98 -23.70
N LEU A 116 -4.78 -3.58 -23.39
CA LEU A 116 -5.96 -4.06 -24.09
C LEU A 116 -5.94 -3.67 -25.57
N PHE A 117 -5.52 -2.45 -25.88
CA PHE A 117 -5.36 -1.96 -27.23
C PHE A 117 -4.29 -2.78 -28.00
N TYR A 118 -3.15 -3.08 -27.37
CA TYR A 118 -2.13 -3.93 -27.95
C TYR A 118 -2.66 -5.32 -28.31
N ILE A 119 -3.39 -5.96 -27.40
CA ILE A 119 -3.96 -7.30 -27.63
C ILE A 119 -5.00 -7.27 -28.72
N TRP A 120 -5.85 -6.25 -28.74
CA TRP A 120 -6.87 -6.11 -29.79
C TRP A 120 -6.27 -5.97 -31.19
N ILE A 121 -5.15 -5.30 -31.34
CA ILE A 121 -4.46 -5.20 -32.65
C ILE A 121 -3.69 -6.49 -32.96
N ARG A 122 -3.10 -7.13 -31.94
CA ARG A 122 -2.17 -8.25 -32.15
C ARG A 122 -2.88 -9.58 -32.38
N PHE A 123 -4.07 -9.76 -31.80
CA PHE A 123 -4.81 -11.02 -31.81
C PHE A 123 -6.22 -10.85 -32.34
N GLU A 124 -6.84 -11.99 -32.73
CA GLU A 124 -8.25 -12.03 -33.05
C GLU A 124 -9.11 -11.71 -31.82
N TRP A 125 -10.31 -11.22 -32.05
CA TRP A 125 -11.20 -10.71 -30.99
C TRP A 125 -11.53 -11.76 -29.89
N GLN A 126 -11.58 -13.07 -30.26
CA GLN A 126 -11.84 -14.15 -29.29
C GLN A 126 -10.72 -14.25 -28.25
N PHE A 127 -9.46 -14.17 -28.67
CA PHE A 127 -8.30 -14.19 -27.79
C PHE A 127 -8.23 -12.92 -26.93
N SER A 128 -8.63 -11.79 -27.50
CA SER A 128 -8.68 -10.53 -26.76
C SER A 128 -9.65 -10.57 -25.60
N ILE A 129 -10.83 -11.13 -25.78
CA ILE A 129 -11.81 -11.30 -24.68
C ILE A 129 -11.24 -12.23 -23.60
N GLY A 130 -10.63 -13.35 -23.96
CA GLY A 130 -10.01 -14.27 -23.00
C GLY A 130 -8.93 -13.60 -22.17
N SER A 131 -8.07 -12.80 -22.79
CA SER A 131 -7.03 -12.02 -22.09
C SER A 131 -7.61 -11.02 -21.10
N ILE A 132 -8.66 -10.30 -21.50
CA ILE A 132 -9.34 -9.33 -20.64
C ILE A 132 -9.90 -10.01 -19.39
N VAL A 133 -10.59 -11.14 -19.57
CA VAL A 133 -11.16 -11.90 -18.45
C VAL A 133 -10.05 -12.40 -17.51
N ALA A 134 -8.96 -12.95 -18.05
CA ALA A 134 -7.83 -13.41 -17.26
C ALA A 134 -7.21 -12.26 -16.45
N LEU A 135 -7.00 -11.11 -17.07
CA LEU A 135 -6.44 -9.93 -16.42
C LEU A 135 -7.31 -9.43 -15.26
N PHE A 136 -8.60 -9.29 -15.50
CA PHE A 136 -9.55 -8.89 -14.44
C PHE A 136 -9.59 -9.90 -13.29
N HIS A 137 -9.55 -11.19 -13.60
CA HIS A 137 -9.47 -12.25 -12.61
C HIS A 137 -8.24 -12.08 -11.70
N ASP A 138 -7.06 -11.90 -12.27
CA ASP A 138 -5.80 -11.80 -11.51
C ASP A 138 -5.77 -10.55 -10.63
N VAL A 139 -6.22 -9.41 -11.16
CA VAL A 139 -6.32 -8.16 -10.40
C VAL A 139 -7.33 -8.27 -9.26
N ILE A 140 -8.53 -8.83 -9.53
CA ILE A 140 -9.58 -8.98 -8.52
C ILE A 140 -9.15 -9.93 -7.41
N ILE A 141 -8.50 -11.05 -7.75
CA ILE A 141 -7.99 -11.99 -6.74
C ILE A 141 -6.92 -11.33 -5.89
N THR A 142 -5.95 -10.66 -6.52
CA THR A 142 -4.87 -9.98 -5.80
C THR A 142 -5.43 -8.94 -4.83
N ILE A 143 -6.27 -8.03 -5.29
CA ILE A 143 -6.91 -7.00 -4.44
C ILE A 143 -7.82 -7.66 -3.40
N GLY A 144 -8.51 -8.75 -3.75
CA GLY A 144 -9.36 -9.52 -2.84
C GLY A 144 -8.58 -10.08 -1.66
N ILE A 145 -7.41 -10.66 -1.91
CA ILE A 145 -6.52 -11.17 -0.85
C ILE A 145 -6.08 -10.04 0.07
N PHE A 146 -5.65 -8.89 -0.48
CA PHE A 146 -5.29 -7.72 0.32
C PHE A 146 -6.44 -7.24 1.21
N SER A 147 -7.67 -7.24 0.68
CA SER A 147 -8.88 -6.85 1.43
C SER A 147 -9.21 -7.85 2.56
N ILE A 148 -9.15 -9.16 2.29
CA ILE A 148 -9.45 -10.21 3.27
C ILE A 148 -8.45 -10.19 4.42
N LEU A 149 -7.15 -10.09 4.09
CA LEU A 149 -6.07 -10.06 5.07
C LEU A 149 -5.90 -8.68 5.72
N SER A 150 -6.70 -7.67 5.32
CA SER A 150 -6.58 -6.28 5.78
C SER A 150 -5.17 -5.71 5.63
N LEU A 151 -4.46 -6.15 4.56
CA LEU A 151 -3.14 -5.65 4.23
C LEU A 151 -3.22 -4.21 3.75
N GLU A 152 -2.19 -3.45 4.03
CA GLU A 152 -2.12 -2.06 3.66
C GLU A 152 -1.73 -1.89 2.20
N ILE A 153 -2.49 -1.06 1.49
CA ILE A 153 -2.22 -0.69 0.10
C ILE A 153 -1.48 0.65 0.09
N ASN A 154 -0.24 0.61 -0.39
CA ASN A 154 0.64 1.76 -0.60
C ASN A 154 1.09 1.82 -2.07
N LEU A 155 1.91 2.81 -2.43
CA LEU A 155 2.43 2.96 -3.80
C LEU A 155 3.23 1.73 -4.28
N SER A 156 3.98 1.10 -3.38
CA SER A 156 4.76 -0.12 -3.72
C SER A 156 3.84 -1.29 -4.10
N ILE A 157 2.69 -1.41 -3.45
CA ILE A 157 1.70 -2.45 -3.78
C ILE A 157 1.04 -2.17 -5.13
N ILE A 158 0.78 -0.89 -5.46
CA ILE A 158 0.29 -0.54 -6.81
C ILE A 158 1.30 -0.93 -7.87
N ALA A 159 2.59 -0.64 -7.66
CA ALA A 159 3.65 -1.06 -8.57
C ALA A 159 3.73 -2.60 -8.70
N ALA A 160 3.57 -3.33 -7.60
CA ALA A 160 3.51 -4.78 -7.60
C ALA A 160 2.31 -5.33 -8.40
N VAL A 161 1.13 -4.75 -8.24
CA VAL A 161 -0.07 -5.13 -9.03
C VAL A 161 0.16 -4.89 -10.52
N LEU A 162 0.73 -3.74 -10.91
CA LEU A 162 1.09 -3.47 -12.31
C LEU A 162 2.11 -4.47 -12.84
N THR A 163 3.06 -4.91 -12.03
CA THR A 163 4.02 -5.95 -12.38
C THR A 163 3.34 -7.30 -12.61
N ILE A 164 2.43 -7.71 -11.74
CA ILE A 164 1.63 -8.94 -11.90
C ILE A 164 0.84 -8.89 -13.21
N VAL A 165 0.17 -7.76 -13.48
CA VAL A 165 -0.56 -7.53 -14.72
C VAL A 165 0.34 -7.68 -15.94
N GLY A 166 1.55 -7.09 -15.91
CA GLY A 166 2.51 -7.19 -17.01
C GLY A 166 2.99 -8.62 -17.26
N TYR A 167 3.30 -9.38 -16.20
CA TYR A 167 3.70 -10.78 -16.32
C TYR A 167 2.56 -11.67 -16.82
N SER A 168 1.36 -11.56 -16.23
CA SER A 168 0.18 -12.34 -16.65
C SER A 168 -0.14 -12.13 -18.13
N MET A 169 -0.03 -10.87 -18.59
CA MET A 169 -0.22 -10.51 -19.98
C MET A 169 0.82 -11.10 -20.90
N ASN A 170 2.11 -11.04 -20.51
CA ASN A 170 3.19 -11.60 -21.31
C ASN A 170 2.99 -13.11 -21.52
N ASP A 171 2.65 -13.84 -20.48
CA ASP A 171 2.40 -15.27 -20.56
C ASP A 171 1.19 -15.59 -21.44
N THR A 172 0.11 -14.82 -21.31
CA THR A 172 -1.10 -14.95 -22.13
C THR A 172 -0.79 -14.74 -23.60
N VAL A 173 0.00 -13.72 -23.95
CA VAL A 173 0.42 -13.43 -25.33
C VAL A 173 1.23 -14.59 -25.92
N VAL A 174 2.18 -15.15 -25.15
CA VAL A 174 3.00 -16.29 -25.59
C VAL A 174 2.15 -17.54 -25.83
N ILE A 175 1.22 -17.84 -24.94
CA ILE A 175 0.30 -18.98 -25.06
C ILE A 175 -0.59 -18.80 -26.31
N PHE A 176 -1.17 -17.64 -26.50
CA PHE A 176 -2.06 -17.39 -27.64
C PHE A 176 -1.33 -17.41 -28.99
N ASP A 177 -0.08 -16.94 -29.05
CA ASP A 177 0.73 -17.08 -30.26
C ASP A 177 0.95 -18.56 -30.61
N ARG A 178 1.21 -19.40 -29.62
CA ARG A 178 1.36 -20.86 -29.83
C ARG A 178 0.07 -21.54 -30.25
N VAL A 179 -1.04 -21.18 -29.63
CA VAL A 179 -2.36 -21.68 -30.02
C VAL A 179 -2.66 -21.33 -31.48
N ARG A 180 -2.43 -20.07 -31.87
CA ARG A 180 -2.64 -19.60 -33.23
C ARG A 180 -1.75 -20.33 -34.25
N GLU A 181 -0.47 -20.55 -33.95
CA GLU A 181 0.43 -21.36 -34.79
C GLU A 181 -0.12 -22.76 -35.05
N ASN A 182 -0.69 -23.40 -34.02
CA ASN A 182 -1.19 -24.77 -34.12
C ASN A 182 -2.55 -24.87 -34.81
N LEU A 183 -3.37 -23.83 -34.74
CA LEU A 183 -4.66 -23.77 -35.44
C LEU A 183 -4.51 -23.54 -36.94
N ASN A 184 -3.40 -22.95 -37.38
CA ASN A 184 -3.09 -22.66 -38.78
C ASN A 184 -2.27 -23.76 -39.50
N LYS A 185 -2.00 -24.88 -38.82
CA LYS A 185 -1.39 -26.11 -39.38
C LYS A 185 -2.47 -27.13 -39.71
#